data_fee7b3d47f29068d2ac92d4a320e0366
#
_entry.id   fee7b3d47f29068d2ac92d4a320e0366
#
_cell.length_a   1.000
_cell.length_b   1.000
_cell.length_c   1.000
_cell.angle_alpha   90.00
_cell.angle_beta   90.00
_cell.angle_gamma   90.00
#
_symmetry.space_group_name_H-M   'P 1'
#
loop_
_entity.id
_entity.type
_entity.pdbx_description
1 polymer ?
#
loop_
_entity_poly.entity_id
_entity_poly.type
_entity_poly.pdbx_seq_one_letter_code
_entity_poly.pdbx_strand_id
1 'polypeptide(L)'
;MTPFARRVYRAILSIPLGEVRTYKWVARKAGKENAYRAVGTLLKNNPFPLIIPCHRVIKSNNILGRYRFGVKRKKAILDLERQIQKCLTNNE
;
A
#
# COMPACT_ATOMS: atom_id res chain seq x y z
N MET A 1 -2.52 18.39 -5.79
CA MET A 1 -2.81 17.24 -4.90
C MET A 1 -3.51 17.76 -3.65
N THR A 2 -4.62 17.14 -3.26
CA THR A 2 -5.37 17.55 -2.08
C THR A 2 -4.60 17.27 -0.79
N PRO A 3 -4.89 17.98 0.31
CA PRO A 3 -4.28 17.66 1.61
C PRO A 3 -4.54 16.22 2.06
N PHE A 4 -5.73 15.69 1.78
CA PHE A 4 -6.06 14.31 2.11
C PHE A 4 -5.18 13.34 1.32
N ALA A 5 -5.02 13.56 0.00
CA ALA A 5 -4.17 12.70 -0.83
C ALA A 5 -2.72 12.70 -0.33
N ARG A 6 -2.19 13.84 0.06
CA ARG A 6 -0.85 13.92 0.65
C ARG A 6 -0.73 13.07 1.92
N ARG A 7 -1.73 13.16 2.80
CA ARG A 7 -1.71 12.37 4.04
C ARG A 7 -1.82 10.87 3.74
N VAL A 8 -2.61 10.49 2.75
CA VAL A 8 -2.73 9.09 2.31
C VAL A 8 -1.39 8.58 1.81
N TYR A 9 -0.77 9.28 0.89
CA TYR A 9 0.53 8.85 0.33
C TYR A 9 1.62 8.82 1.39
N ARG A 10 1.61 9.77 2.31
CA ARG A 10 2.57 9.77 3.42
C ARG A 10 2.38 8.55 4.32
N ALA A 11 1.13 8.17 4.60
CA ALA A 11 0.83 6.97 5.38
C ALA A 11 1.32 5.71 4.67
N ILE A 12 1.11 5.63 3.35
CA ILE A 12 1.57 4.49 2.55
C ILE A 12 3.09 4.39 2.55
N LEU A 13 3.79 5.52 2.45
CA LEU A 13 5.25 5.55 2.51
C LEU A 13 5.81 5.04 3.83
N SER A 14 5.01 5.09 4.90
CA SER A 14 5.44 4.60 6.21
C SER A 14 5.35 3.07 6.36
N ILE A 15 4.74 2.37 5.41
CA ILE A 15 4.61 0.91 5.48
C ILE A 15 5.95 0.27 5.13
N PRO A 16 6.52 -0.53 6.06
CA PRO A 16 7.83 -1.14 5.81
C PRO A 16 7.82 -2.16 4.69
N LEU A 17 8.98 -2.40 4.11
CA LEU A 17 9.21 -3.46 3.13
C LEU A 17 8.78 -4.81 3.72
N GLY A 18 8.03 -5.59 2.95
CA GLY A 18 7.57 -6.92 3.36
C GLY A 18 6.32 -6.92 4.21
N GLU A 19 5.78 -5.74 4.55
CA GLU A 19 4.56 -5.62 5.32
C GLU A 19 3.43 -5.04 4.47
N VAL A 20 2.20 -5.26 4.93
CA VAL A 20 1.00 -4.73 4.29
C VAL A 20 0.13 -4.06 5.35
N ARG A 21 -0.73 -3.13 4.90
CA ARG A 21 -1.75 -2.49 5.74
C ARG A 21 -3.04 -2.43 4.96
N THR A 22 -4.15 -2.29 5.67
CA THR A 22 -5.47 -2.23 5.04
C THR A 22 -5.80 -0.83 4.55
N TYR A 23 -6.77 -0.72 3.64
CA TYR A 23 -7.31 0.57 3.23
C TYR A 23 -7.81 1.38 4.42
N LYS A 24 -8.46 0.71 5.38
CA LYS A 24 -8.96 1.37 6.58
C LYS A 24 -7.83 1.92 7.45
N TRP A 25 -6.74 1.16 7.59
CA TRP A 25 -5.57 1.63 8.31
C TRP A 25 -5.01 2.91 7.69
N VAL A 26 -4.88 2.93 6.35
CA VAL A 26 -4.38 4.10 5.64
C VAL A 26 -5.32 5.29 5.81
N ALA A 27 -6.63 5.07 5.67
CA ALA A 27 -7.64 6.12 5.86
C ALA A 27 -7.58 6.70 7.27
N ARG A 28 -7.44 5.84 8.28
CA ARG A 28 -7.32 6.26 9.68
C ARG A 28 -6.06 7.10 9.90
N LYS A 29 -4.94 6.67 9.37
CA LYS A 29 -3.68 7.43 9.44
C LYS A 29 -3.79 8.77 8.76
N ALA A 30 -4.56 8.86 7.69
CA ALA A 30 -4.81 10.12 6.97
C ALA A 30 -5.87 11.00 7.66
N GLY A 31 -6.43 10.55 8.78
CA GLY A 31 -7.37 11.33 9.58
C GLY A 31 -8.83 11.21 9.19
N LYS A 32 -9.20 10.30 8.28
CA LYS A 32 -10.59 10.10 7.83
C LYS A 32 -10.89 8.62 7.70
N GLU A 33 -11.17 7.95 8.81
CA GLU A 33 -11.35 6.51 8.87
C GLU A 33 -12.37 5.97 7.87
N ASN A 34 -13.46 6.71 7.61
CA ASN A 34 -14.51 6.26 6.70
C ASN A 34 -14.18 6.50 5.23
N ALA A 35 -13.04 7.10 4.91
CA ALA A 35 -12.66 7.44 3.54
C ALA A 35 -11.84 6.34 2.85
N TYR A 36 -12.00 5.08 3.25
CA TYR A 36 -11.23 3.96 2.69
C TYR A 36 -11.49 3.75 1.19
N ARG A 37 -12.67 4.10 0.69
CA ARG A 37 -12.97 4.04 -0.74
C ARG A 37 -12.18 5.09 -1.52
N ALA A 38 -12.03 6.28 -0.96
CA ALA A 38 -11.21 7.33 -1.56
C ALA A 38 -9.74 6.90 -1.61
N VAL A 39 -9.27 6.19 -0.58
CA VAL A 39 -7.92 5.60 -0.59
C VAL A 39 -7.78 4.65 -1.78
N GLY A 40 -8.76 3.77 -2.01
CA GLY A 40 -8.73 2.86 -3.15
C GLY A 40 -8.64 3.58 -4.49
N THR A 41 -9.35 4.68 -4.66
CA THR A 41 -9.27 5.50 -5.87
C THR A 41 -7.89 6.13 -6.03
N LEU A 42 -7.30 6.63 -4.94
CA LEU A 42 -5.95 7.20 -4.97
C LEU A 42 -4.91 6.15 -5.32
N LEU A 43 -5.06 4.92 -4.82
CA LEU A 43 -4.15 3.83 -5.18
C LEU A 43 -4.19 3.52 -6.67
N LYS A 44 -5.38 3.47 -7.24
CA LYS A 44 -5.57 3.22 -8.66
C LYS A 44 -4.92 4.31 -9.51
N ASN A 45 -4.95 5.55 -9.05
CA ASN A 45 -4.46 6.71 -9.79
C ASN A 45 -3.09 7.19 -9.32
N ASN A 46 -2.37 6.40 -8.54
CA ASN A 46 -1.04 6.77 -8.03
C ASN A 46 -0.10 7.11 -9.18
N PRO A 47 0.41 8.36 -9.25
CA PRO A 47 1.31 8.77 -10.33
C PRO A 47 2.75 8.25 -10.16
N PHE A 48 3.11 7.73 -8.98
CA PHE A 48 4.46 7.30 -8.66
C PHE A 48 4.47 5.87 -8.12
N PRO A 49 4.06 4.86 -8.94
CA PRO A 49 4.04 3.47 -8.48
C PRO A 49 5.43 2.99 -8.08
N LEU A 50 5.53 2.13 -7.10
CA LEU A 50 6.74 1.62 -6.46
C LEU A 50 7.43 2.64 -5.54
N ILE A 51 7.55 3.90 -5.95
CA ILE A 51 8.09 4.98 -5.09
C ILE A 51 7.11 5.22 -3.96
N ILE A 52 5.82 5.39 -4.29
CA ILE A 52 4.73 5.32 -3.30
C ILE A 52 4.22 3.88 -3.34
N PRO A 53 4.54 3.04 -2.36
CA PRO A 53 4.32 1.59 -2.47
C PRO A 53 2.87 1.20 -2.24
N CYS A 54 1.97 1.64 -3.11
CA CYS A 54 0.54 1.37 -2.97
C CYS A 54 0.20 -0.12 -3.09
N HIS A 55 1.11 -0.94 -3.60
CA HIS A 55 0.96 -2.39 -3.60
C HIS A 55 0.95 -2.99 -2.18
N ARG A 56 1.43 -2.24 -1.16
CA ARG A 56 1.43 -2.68 0.24
C ARG A 56 0.11 -2.42 0.95
N VAL A 57 -0.91 -1.94 0.23
CA VAL A 57 -2.24 -1.69 0.79
C VAL A 57 -3.21 -2.72 0.27
N ILE A 58 -3.91 -3.43 1.17
CA ILE A 58 -4.81 -4.52 0.86
C ILE A 58 -6.17 -4.32 1.53
N LYS A 59 -7.15 -5.13 1.15
CA LYS A 59 -8.46 -5.12 1.82
C LYS A 59 -8.39 -5.79 3.19
N SER A 60 -9.33 -5.46 4.08
CA SER A 60 -9.34 -5.95 5.48
C SER A 60 -9.39 -7.47 5.61
N ASN A 61 -9.87 -8.19 4.58
CA ASN A 61 -9.96 -9.65 4.59
C ASN A 61 -8.80 -10.33 3.86
N ASN A 62 -7.66 -9.67 3.76
CA ASN A 62 -6.46 -10.14 3.06
C ASN A 62 -6.62 -10.28 1.54
N ILE A 63 -7.67 -9.73 0.96
CA ILE A 63 -7.81 -9.64 -0.49
C ILE A 63 -6.94 -8.49 -0.97
N LEU A 64 -6.17 -8.70 -2.05
CA LEU A 64 -5.18 -7.74 -2.52
C LEU A 64 -5.78 -6.39 -2.93
N GLY A 65 -7.02 -6.37 -3.43
CA GLY A 65 -7.66 -5.12 -3.81
C GLY A 65 -7.12 -4.53 -5.10
N ARG A 66 -7.33 -3.23 -5.27
CA ARG A 66 -6.98 -2.51 -6.51
C ARG A 66 -5.48 -2.26 -6.60
N TYR A 67 -4.98 -2.26 -7.82
CA TYR A 67 -3.63 -1.81 -8.12
C TYR A 67 -3.59 -1.30 -9.57
N ARG A 68 -2.82 -0.24 -9.82
CA ARG A 68 -2.71 0.38 -11.14
C ARG A 68 -2.29 -0.59 -12.23
N PHE A 69 -1.37 -1.51 -11.92
CA PHE A 69 -0.83 -2.47 -12.89
C PHE A 69 -1.42 -3.87 -12.75
N GLY A 70 -2.54 -4.01 -12.02
CA GLY A 70 -3.25 -5.27 -11.88
C GLY A 70 -2.84 -6.10 -10.68
N VAL A 71 -3.76 -6.96 -10.26
CA VAL A 71 -3.61 -7.76 -9.04
C VAL A 71 -2.46 -8.75 -9.13
N LYS A 72 -2.22 -9.33 -10.31
CA LYS A 72 -1.13 -10.29 -10.49
C LYS A 72 0.23 -9.65 -10.22
N ARG A 73 0.45 -8.42 -10.72
CA ARG A 73 1.68 -7.69 -10.48
C ARG A 73 1.82 -7.27 -9.02
N LYS A 74 0.71 -6.87 -8.41
CA LYS A 74 0.67 -6.55 -6.99
C LYS A 74 1.15 -7.73 -6.15
N LYS A 75 0.62 -8.91 -6.40
CA LYS A 75 1.03 -10.13 -5.70
C LYS A 75 2.51 -10.45 -5.94
N ALA A 76 2.96 -10.35 -7.18
CA ALA A 76 4.35 -10.65 -7.51
C ALA A 76 5.32 -9.71 -6.78
N ILE A 77 5.00 -8.42 -6.72
CA ILE A 77 5.82 -7.44 -6.02
C ILE A 77 5.85 -7.73 -4.52
N LEU A 78 4.69 -8.03 -3.92
CA LEU A 78 4.63 -8.35 -2.50
C LEU A 78 5.42 -9.61 -2.15
N ASP A 79 5.32 -10.65 -2.98
CA ASP A 79 6.08 -11.88 -2.78
C ASP A 79 7.59 -11.62 -2.86
N LEU A 80 8.02 -10.80 -3.82
CA LEU A 80 9.41 -10.40 -3.96
C LEU A 80 9.89 -9.61 -2.74
N GLU A 81 9.09 -8.66 -2.26
CA GLU A 81 9.45 -7.87 -1.09
C GLU A 81 9.59 -8.72 0.17
N ARG A 82 8.73 -9.72 0.34
CA ARG A 82 8.84 -10.67 1.45
C ARG A 82 10.14 -11.47 1.38
N GLN A 83 10.54 -11.89 0.18
CA GLN A 83 11.79 -12.60 -0.02
C GLN A 83 12.99 -11.71 0.32
N ILE A 84 12.98 -10.45 -0.13
CA ILE A 84 14.04 -9.49 0.15
C ILE A 84 14.14 -9.25 1.66
N GLN A 85 13.01 -9.03 2.33
CA GLN A 85 12.98 -8.83 3.78
C GLN A 85 13.56 -10.03 4.51
N LYS A 86 13.18 -11.23 4.10
CA LYS A 86 13.66 -12.47 4.70
C LYS A 86 15.17 -12.61 4.55
N CYS A 87 15.70 -12.28 3.37
CA CYS A 87 17.14 -12.29 3.15
C CYS A 87 17.87 -11.30 4.05
N LEU A 88 17.31 -10.08 4.20
CA LEU A 88 17.91 -9.05 5.04
C LEU A 88 17.90 -9.41 6.53
N THR A 89 16.85 -10.10 6.99
CA THR A 89 16.74 -10.47 8.41
C THR A 89 17.51 -11.74 8.76
N ASN A 90 17.73 -12.63 7.80
CA ASN A 90 18.41 -13.92 8.01
C ASN A 90 19.89 -13.89 7.60
N ASN A 91 20.33 -12.80 7.00
CA ASN A 91 21.69 -12.68 6.46
C ASN A 91 22.60 -12.01 7.49
N GLU A 92 23.08 -12.78 8.42
CA GLU A 92 23.96 -12.26 9.45
C GLU A 92 25.39 -12.70 9.26
#